data_f2d66b002de487bce093aa32b6f8a3b9
#
_entry.id   f2d66b002de487bce093aa32b6f8a3b9
#
_cell.length_a   1.000
_cell.length_b   1.000
_cell.length_c   1.000
_cell.angle_alpha   90.00
_cell.angle_beta   90.00
_cell.angle_gamma   90.00
#
_symmetry.space_group_name_H-M   'P 1'
#
loop_
_entity.id
_entity.type
_entity.pdbx_description
1 polymer ?
#
loop_
_entity_poly.entity_id
_entity_poly.type
_entity_poly.pdbx_seq_one_letter_code
_entity_poly.pdbx_strand_id
1 'polypeptide(L)'
;MKKKVLGLIEELNPLSEYLTDDPDIQAKINEVTNQIMYELARFKKIPKYVEMVVKEEDIIEFADIEKASGYEVYQIDIICGVRYVPKASGTVQKFLESGTAEISFFAYPERITEKTQDKGYEFELSQDVLEVMPYGIAGDLLKSDVSTEYGAVYSNRYQEMLTRLDHRYQMPTMYIDGGLDI
;
A
#
# COMPACT_ATOMS: atom_id res chain seq x y z
N MET A 1 15.51 0.98 -3.59
CA MET A 1 14.48 0.77 -4.61
C MET A 1 14.95 1.28 -5.97
N LYS A 2 15.18 2.57 -6.18
CA LYS A 2 15.58 3.18 -7.48
C LYS A 2 16.70 2.43 -8.19
N LYS A 3 17.83 2.13 -7.52
CA LYS A 3 18.95 1.37 -8.12
C LYS A 3 18.54 -0.02 -8.62
N LYS A 4 17.61 -0.71 -7.92
CA LYS A 4 17.12 -2.03 -8.35
C LYS A 4 16.23 -1.92 -9.59
N VAL A 5 15.38 -0.89 -9.66
CA VAL A 5 14.52 -0.61 -10.81
C VAL A 5 15.36 -0.27 -12.05
N LEU A 6 16.33 0.65 -11.91
CA LEU A 6 17.22 1.02 -13.00
C LEU A 6 18.02 -0.18 -13.49
N GLY A 7 18.54 -1.04 -12.61
CA GLY A 7 19.23 -2.27 -12.97
C GLY A 7 18.35 -3.24 -13.78
N LEU A 8 17.05 -3.36 -13.48
CA LEU A 8 16.14 -4.16 -14.30
C LEU A 8 15.93 -3.57 -15.70
N ILE A 9 15.82 -2.26 -15.80
CA ILE A 9 15.68 -1.57 -17.09
C ILE A 9 16.94 -1.76 -17.93
N GLU A 10 18.12 -1.62 -17.34
CA GLU A 10 19.42 -1.82 -17.99
C GLU A 10 19.61 -3.26 -18.49
N GLU A 11 19.18 -4.26 -17.73
CA GLU A 11 19.34 -5.68 -18.09
C GLU A 11 18.60 -6.05 -19.38
N LEU A 12 17.39 -5.50 -19.61
CA LEU A 12 16.59 -5.80 -20.78
C LEU A 12 16.95 -4.99 -22.02
N ASN A 13 17.51 -3.82 -21.85
CA ASN A 13 17.81 -2.93 -22.97
C ASN A 13 19.28 -2.50 -22.97
N PRO A 14 20.14 -3.09 -23.82
CA PRO A 14 21.54 -2.68 -23.96
C PRO A 14 21.74 -1.22 -24.42
N LEU A 15 20.68 -0.56 -24.89
CA LEU A 15 20.65 0.88 -25.20
C LEU A 15 20.23 1.72 -23.98
N SER A 16 20.12 1.13 -22.82
CA SER A 16 19.56 1.68 -21.59
C SER A 16 20.42 2.78 -20.95
N GLU A 17 21.68 2.95 -21.32
CA GLU A 17 22.45 4.13 -20.91
C GLU A 17 21.69 5.43 -21.22
N TYR A 18 20.88 5.42 -22.29
CA TYR A 18 20.03 6.57 -22.65
C TYR A 18 18.75 6.67 -21.84
N LEU A 19 18.17 5.53 -21.41
CA LEU A 19 16.90 5.51 -20.68
C LEU A 19 17.07 5.83 -19.19
N THR A 20 18.17 5.39 -18.58
CA THR A 20 18.43 5.64 -17.17
C THR A 20 18.83 7.09 -16.90
N ASP A 21 19.44 7.75 -17.88
CA ASP A 21 19.80 9.17 -17.82
C ASP A 21 18.71 10.08 -18.38
N ASP A 22 17.61 9.52 -18.92
CA ASP A 22 16.48 10.30 -19.43
C ASP A 22 15.84 11.12 -18.30
N PRO A 23 15.81 12.45 -18.38
CA PRO A 23 15.21 13.32 -17.38
C PRO A 23 13.73 13.02 -17.15
N ASP A 24 13.00 12.61 -18.17
CA ASP A 24 11.59 12.29 -18.08
C ASP A 24 11.35 11.01 -17.27
N ILE A 25 12.20 9.99 -17.45
CA ILE A 25 12.16 8.77 -16.63
C ILE A 25 12.52 9.09 -15.19
N GLN A 26 13.56 9.89 -14.96
CA GLN A 26 13.97 10.31 -13.63
C GLN A 26 12.88 11.11 -12.90
N ALA A 27 12.16 11.98 -13.60
CA ALA A 27 11.05 12.74 -13.04
C ALA A 27 9.84 11.85 -12.68
N LYS A 28 9.53 10.86 -13.51
CA LYS A 28 8.40 9.96 -13.33
C LYS A 28 8.63 8.87 -12.29
N ILE A 29 9.88 8.51 -12.00
CA ILE A 29 10.18 7.35 -11.14
C ILE A 29 9.56 7.45 -9.75
N ASN A 30 9.51 8.63 -9.15
CA ASN A 30 8.91 8.82 -7.83
C ASN A 30 7.39 8.68 -7.89
N GLU A 31 6.75 9.20 -8.94
CA GLU A 31 5.30 9.10 -9.12
C GLU A 31 4.86 7.65 -9.35
N VAL A 32 5.52 6.95 -10.27
CA VAL A 32 5.25 5.53 -10.55
C VAL A 32 5.55 4.68 -9.30
N THR A 33 6.62 4.99 -8.56
CA THR A 33 6.92 4.30 -7.31
C THR A 33 5.79 4.47 -6.29
N ASN A 34 5.26 5.68 -6.12
CA ASN A 34 4.11 5.92 -5.23
C ASN A 34 2.86 5.18 -5.69
N GLN A 35 2.57 5.17 -6.99
CA GLN A 35 1.41 4.48 -7.54
C GLN A 35 1.48 2.98 -7.26
N ILE A 36 2.60 2.33 -7.58
CA ILE A 36 2.80 0.90 -7.33
C ILE A 36 2.82 0.60 -5.82
N MET A 37 3.41 1.46 -5.01
CA MET A 37 3.43 1.33 -3.55
C MET A 37 2.02 1.38 -2.97
N TYR A 38 1.15 2.26 -3.46
CA TYR A 38 -0.24 2.38 -3.02
C TYR A 38 -1.09 1.20 -3.48
N GLU A 39 -0.87 0.68 -4.68
CA GLU A 39 -1.49 -0.54 -5.16
C GLU A 39 -1.13 -1.73 -4.25
N LEU A 40 0.15 -1.90 -3.97
CA LEU A 40 0.66 -2.99 -3.12
C LEU A 40 0.20 -2.88 -1.66
N ALA A 41 0.06 -1.67 -1.12
CA ALA A 41 -0.48 -1.44 0.22
C ALA A 41 -1.95 -1.87 0.34
N ARG A 42 -2.74 -1.72 -0.72
CA ARG A 42 -4.12 -2.24 -0.78
C ARG A 42 -4.14 -3.77 -0.91
N PHE A 43 -3.17 -4.32 -1.59
CA PHE A 43 -3.05 -5.76 -1.81
C PHE A 43 -2.64 -6.48 -0.52
N LYS A 44 -1.61 -6.00 0.17
CA LYS A 44 -1.19 -6.49 1.48
C LYS A 44 -1.39 -5.41 2.54
N LYS A 45 -2.54 -5.47 3.18
CA LYS A 45 -2.97 -4.51 4.18
C LYS A 45 -2.15 -4.65 5.47
N ILE A 46 -1.59 -3.55 5.96
CA ILE A 46 -0.91 -3.47 7.25
C ILE A 46 -1.76 -2.59 8.17
N PRO A 47 -2.30 -3.12 9.27
CA PRO A 47 -3.14 -2.34 10.16
C PRO A 47 -2.34 -1.29 10.92
N LYS A 48 -2.93 -0.11 11.06
CA LYS A 48 -2.51 0.99 11.93
C LYS A 48 -3.57 1.18 13.00
N TYR A 49 -3.22 1.83 14.09
CA TYR A 49 -4.09 2.00 15.25
C TYR A 49 -4.06 3.44 15.72
N VAL A 50 -5.23 3.93 16.17
CA VAL A 50 -5.36 5.22 16.84
C VAL A 50 -6.46 5.14 17.90
N GLU A 51 -6.25 5.83 19.02
CA GLU A 51 -7.26 6.02 20.05
C GLU A 51 -7.89 7.40 19.90
N MET A 52 -9.21 7.46 19.95
CA MET A 52 -9.96 8.71 19.85
C MET A 52 -11.05 8.77 20.93
N VAL A 53 -11.14 9.92 21.62
CA VAL A 53 -12.24 10.18 22.53
C VAL A 53 -13.44 10.65 21.71
N VAL A 54 -14.54 9.92 21.82
CA VAL A 54 -15.78 10.18 21.08
C VAL A 54 -16.94 10.44 22.05
N LYS A 55 -17.95 11.15 21.58
CA LYS A 55 -19.21 11.38 22.28
C LYS A 55 -20.35 10.70 21.54
N GLU A 56 -21.43 10.44 22.28
CA GLU A 56 -22.69 10.00 21.68
C GLU A 56 -23.12 10.99 20.57
N GLU A 57 -23.58 10.49 19.44
CA GLU A 57 -23.95 11.20 18.21
C GLU A 57 -22.76 11.78 17.39
N ASP A 58 -21.52 11.67 17.86
CA ASP A 58 -20.36 12.07 17.05
C ASP A 58 -20.32 11.27 15.74
N ILE A 59 -19.92 11.97 14.69
CA ILE A 59 -19.68 11.39 13.37
C ILE A 59 -18.20 11.53 13.09
N ILE A 60 -17.53 10.42 12.80
CA ILE A 60 -16.11 10.39 12.45
C ILE A 60 -15.97 9.92 10.99
N GLU A 61 -15.21 10.68 10.24
CA GLU A 61 -14.82 10.38 8.86
C GLU A 61 -13.34 10.00 8.77
N PHE A 62 -12.88 9.56 7.61
CA PHE A 62 -11.46 9.27 7.37
C PHE A 62 -10.57 10.46 7.70
N ALA A 63 -10.99 11.68 7.34
CA ALA A 63 -10.23 12.89 7.61
C ALA A 63 -9.95 13.13 9.12
N ASP A 64 -10.86 12.70 10.01
CA ASP A 64 -10.65 12.80 11.45
C ASP A 64 -9.59 11.81 11.94
N ILE A 65 -9.62 10.58 11.39
CA ILE A 65 -8.63 9.54 11.68
C ILE A 65 -7.27 9.95 11.13
N GLU A 66 -7.22 10.49 9.91
CA GLU A 66 -6.00 11.03 9.28
C GLU A 66 -5.37 12.14 10.11
N LYS A 67 -6.19 13.08 10.59
CA LYS A 67 -5.73 14.16 11.45
C LYS A 67 -5.18 13.66 12.79
N ALA A 68 -5.79 12.63 13.37
CA ALA A 68 -5.37 12.07 14.65
C ALA A 68 -4.14 11.17 14.52
N SER A 69 -4.03 10.41 13.43
CA SER A 69 -2.97 9.41 13.22
C SER A 69 -1.79 9.91 12.41
N GLY A 70 -1.99 10.92 11.55
CA GLY A 70 -0.99 11.41 10.60
C GLY A 70 -0.85 10.56 9.33
N TYR A 71 -1.71 9.56 9.13
CA TYR A 71 -1.69 8.65 7.96
C TYR A 71 -2.85 8.95 7.01
N GLU A 72 -2.65 8.78 5.70
CA GLU A 72 -3.69 8.82 4.68
C GLU A 72 -4.49 7.50 4.71
N VAL A 73 -5.75 7.55 5.16
CA VAL A 73 -6.60 6.38 5.43
C VAL A 73 -7.40 5.99 4.20
N TYR A 74 -7.41 4.71 3.85
CA TYR A 74 -8.26 4.21 2.76
C TYR A 74 -9.33 3.21 3.20
N GLN A 75 -9.23 2.66 4.40
CA GLN A 75 -10.23 1.73 4.93
C GLN A 75 -10.15 1.66 6.47
N ILE A 76 -11.31 1.70 7.14
CA ILE A 76 -11.42 1.32 8.55
C ILE A 76 -11.58 -0.19 8.61
N ASP A 77 -10.87 -0.84 9.53
CA ASP A 77 -10.93 -2.29 9.76
C ASP A 77 -11.89 -2.61 10.91
N ILE A 78 -11.54 -2.23 12.13
CA ILE A 78 -12.32 -2.50 13.33
C ILE A 78 -12.33 -1.27 14.23
N ILE A 79 -13.45 -1.05 14.91
CA ILE A 79 -13.57 -0.08 16.01
C ILE A 79 -14.00 -0.85 17.27
N CYS A 80 -13.24 -0.68 18.34
CA CYS A 80 -13.47 -1.29 19.64
C CYS A 80 -13.72 -0.22 20.73
N GLY A 81 -14.23 -0.63 21.88
CA GLY A 81 -14.41 0.21 23.06
C GLY A 81 -15.70 1.03 23.11
N VAL A 82 -16.38 1.22 22.00
CA VAL A 82 -17.64 1.99 21.88
C VAL A 82 -18.58 1.40 20.83
N ARG A 83 -19.89 1.58 21.02
CA ARG A 83 -20.88 1.18 20.01
C ARG A 83 -20.99 2.23 18.92
N TYR A 84 -21.07 1.77 17.67
CA TYR A 84 -21.17 2.62 16.49
C TYR A 84 -22.06 2.00 15.41
N VAL A 85 -22.46 2.80 14.44
CA VAL A 85 -23.17 2.38 13.23
C VAL A 85 -22.42 2.92 12.01
N PRO A 86 -21.97 2.05 11.09
CA PRO A 86 -21.34 2.48 9.86
C PRO A 86 -22.37 3.17 8.95
N LYS A 87 -21.95 4.27 8.31
CA LYS A 87 -22.71 5.03 7.33
C LYS A 87 -21.86 5.23 6.07
N ALA A 88 -22.52 5.63 4.98
CA ALA A 88 -21.86 5.98 3.73
C ALA A 88 -20.79 4.95 3.29
N SER A 89 -21.19 3.69 3.13
CA SER A 89 -20.30 2.60 2.66
C SER A 89 -19.11 2.32 3.60
N GLY A 90 -19.23 2.63 4.89
CA GLY A 90 -18.20 2.37 5.90
C GLY A 90 -17.12 3.46 6.00
N THR A 91 -17.24 4.56 5.24
CA THR A 91 -16.31 5.69 5.33
C THR A 91 -16.65 6.66 6.46
N VAL A 92 -17.89 6.61 6.97
CA VAL A 92 -18.41 7.45 8.05
C VAL A 92 -18.92 6.55 9.16
N GLN A 93 -18.57 6.87 10.40
CA GLN A 93 -18.99 6.13 11.59
C GLN A 93 -19.75 7.06 12.51
N LYS A 94 -20.99 6.67 12.88
CA LYS A 94 -21.79 7.37 13.89
C LYS A 94 -21.71 6.62 15.21
N PHE A 95 -21.28 7.29 16.28
CA PHE A 95 -21.16 6.71 17.61
C PHE A 95 -22.49 6.78 18.36
N LEU A 96 -22.82 5.71 19.07
CA LEU A 96 -24.06 5.57 19.83
C LEU A 96 -23.86 5.73 21.34
N GLU A 97 -22.61 5.93 21.76
CA GLU A 97 -22.23 6.17 23.16
C GLU A 97 -20.92 6.94 23.24
N SER A 98 -20.68 7.58 24.36
CA SER A 98 -19.44 8.30 24.63
C SER A 98 -18.39 7.37 25.23
N GLY A 99 -17.11 7.55 24.85
CA GLY A 99 -16.01 6.73 25.37
C GLY A 99 -14.72 6.93 24.59
N THR A 100 -13.78 6.03 24.83
CA THR A 100 -12.55 5.96 24.02
C THR A 100 -12.73 4.86 22.97
N ALA A 101 -12.67 5.26 21.70
CA ALA A 101 -12.70 4.36 20.56
C ALA A 101 -11.28 3.97 20.19
N GLU A 102 -11.01 2.67 20.15
CA GLU A 102 -9.79 2.10 19.58
C GLU A 102 -10.08 1.74 18.11
N ILE A 103 -9.46 2.47 17.18
CA ILE A 103 -9.72 2.35 15.75
C ILE A 103 -8.53 1.68 15.08
N SER A 104 -8.76 0.50 14.51
CA SER A 104 -7.85 -0.16 13.56
C SER A 104 -8.23 0.24 12.14
N PHE A 105 -7.23 0.63 11.34
CA PHE A 105 -7.45 1.10 9.97
C PHE A 105 -6.28 0.74 9.07
N PHE A 106 -6.53 0.78 7.76
CA PHE A 106 -5.49 0.63 6.74
C PHE A 106 -5.20 1.97 6.09
N ALA A 107 -3.91 2.27 5.98
CA ALA A 107 -3.40 3.53 5.45
C ALA A 107 -2.42 3.30 4.30
N TYR A 108 -2.29 4.33 3.46
CA TYR A 108 -1.22 4.35 2.48
C TYR A 108 0.12 4.62 3.16
N PRO A 109 1.22 4.03 2.67
CA PRO A 109 2.57 4.40 3.08
C PRO A 109 2.87 5.88 2.79
N GLU A 110 3.81 6.45 3.52
CA GLU A 110 4.24 7.83 3.29
C GLU A 110 4.69 8.03 1.83
N ARG A 111 4.18 9.10 1.22
CA ARG A 111 4.46 9.42 -0.19
C ARG A 111 5.91 9.87 -0.37
N ILE A 112 6.58 9.29 -1.36
CA ILE A 112 7.90 9.74 -1.79
C ILE A 112 7.75 11.04 -2.58
N THR A 113 8.48 12.06 -2.16
CA THR A 113 8.54 13.37 -2.81
C THR A 113 9.98 13.68 -3.22
N GLU A 114 10.21 14.78 -3.93
CA GLU A 114 11.56 15.26 -4.24
C GLU A 114 12.37 15.61 -2.98
N LYS A 115 11.70 15.88 -1.86
CA LYS A 115 12.32 16.20 -0.56
C LYS A 115 12.65 14.96 0.26
N THR A 116 12.15 13.79 -0.14
CA THR A 116 12.40 12.53 0.55
C THR A 116 13.86 12.14 0.34
N GLN A 117 14.62 12.06 1.43
CA GLN A 117 16.03 11.68 1.37
C GLN A 117 16.16 10.16 1.30
N ASP A 118 17.05 9.65 0.46
CA ASP A 118 17.35 8.21 0.34
C ASP A 118 17.82 7.58 1.65
N LYS A 119 18.48 8.37 2.50
CA LYS A 119 18.89 7.96 3.84
C LYS A 119 17.79 8.29 4.85
N GLY A 120 17.09 7.27 5.31
CA GLY A 120 16.09 7.37 6.36
C GLY A 120 14.65 7.12 5.91
N TYR A 121 14.36 6.99 4.61
CA TYR A 121 13.07 6.53 4.15
C TYR A 121 12.99 5.00 4.24
N GLU A 122 12.05 4.52 5.02
CA GLU A 122 11.76 3.09 5.14
C GLU A 122 10.39 2.81 4.50
N PHE A 123 10.37 1.84 3.59
CA PHE A 123 9.11 1.39 3.00
C PHE A 123 8.28 0.65 4.04
N GLU A 124 7.12 1.19 4.39
CA GLU A 124 6.15 0.55 5.28
C GLU A 124 5.38 -0.60 4.60
N LEU A 125 6.11 -1.47 3.91
CA LEU A 125 5.61 -2.65 3.23
C LEU A 125 6.41 -3.87 3.67
N SER A 126 5.80 -5.04 3.60
CA SER A 126 6.50 -6.28 3.94
C SER A 126 7.55 -6.64 2.90
N GLN A 127 8.58 -7.38 3.32
CA GLN A 127 9.72 -7.72 2.48
C GLN A 127 9.33 -8.46 1.18
N ASP A 128 8.37 -9.36 1.24
CA ASP A 128 7.86 -10.09 0.08
C ASP A 128 7.18 -9.17 -0.95
N VAL A 129 6.48 -8.14 -0.50
CA VAL A 129 5.89 -7.11 -1.36
C VAL A 129 6.98 -6.21 -1.96
N LEU A 130 8.02 -5.86 -1.19
CA LEU A 130 9.15 -5.08 -1.67
C LEU A 130 9.97 -5.78 -2.77
N GLU A 131 9.91 -7.12 -2.83
CA GLU A 131 10.55 -7.89 -3.91
C GLU A 131 9.78 -7.79 -5.23
N VAL A 132 8.47 -7.62 -5.18
CA VAL A 132 7.58 -7.50 -6.35
C VAL A 132 7.60 -6.08 -6.93
N MET A 133 7.70 -5.08 -6.08
CA MET A 133 7.57 -3.67 -6.41
C MET A 133 8.47 -3.19 -7.57
N PRO A 134 9.77 -3.57 -7.69
CA PRO A 134 10.62 -3.12 -8.79
C PRO A 134 10.11 -3.51 -10.17
N TYR A 135 9.47 -4.67 -10.30
CA TYR A 135 8.93 -5.15 -11.57
C TYR A 135 7.72 -4.32 -12.02
N GLY A 136 6.84 -3.95 -11.07
CA GLY A 136 5.72 -3.05 -11.35
C GLY A 136 6.20 -1.68 -11.82
N ILE A 137 7.17 -1.10 -11.11
CA ILE A 137 7.74 0.21 -11.46
C ILE A 137 8.43 0.16 -12.83
N ALA A 138 9.27 -0.84 -13.09
CA ALA A 138 9.97 -0.99 -14.37
C ALA A 138 8.98 -1.20 -15.53
N GLY A 139 7.94 -2.03 -15.31
CA GLY A 139 6.88 -2.26 -16.29
C GLY A 139 6.13 -0.99 -16.67
N ASP A 140 5.80 -0.17 -15.69
CA ASP A 140 5.06 1.09 -15.91
C ASP A 140 5.92 2.18 -16.55
N LEU A 141 7.18 2.33 -16.14
CA LEU A 141 8.12 3.27 -16.75
C LEU A 141 8.36 2.96 -18.22
N LEU A 142 8.45 1.68 -18.60
CA LEU A 142 8.71 1.26 -19.97
C LEU A 142 7.46 1.23 -20.87
N LYS A 143 6.25 1.27 -20.30
CA LYS A 143 5.00 1.34 -21.10
C LYS A 143 4.86 2.64 -21.89
N SER A 144 5.40 3.73 -21.40
CA SER A 144 5.24 5.05 -22.00
C SER A 144 6.22 5.32 -23.13
N ASP A 145 7.16 4.41 -23.38
CA ASP A 145 8.23 4.59 -24.37
C ASP A 145 8.16 3.59 -25.54
N VAL A 146 8.96 3.84 -26.56
CA VAL A 146 9.02 3.19 -27.88
C VAL A 146 9.17 1.66 -27.85
N SER A 147 9.47 1.05 -26.70
CA SER A 147 9.62 -0.39 -26.54
C SER A 147 8.54 -1.02 -25.64
N THR A 148 7.30 -0.98 -26.10
CA THR A 148 6.14 -1.66 -25.44
C THR A 148 6.40 -3.13 -25.13
N GLU A 149 7.27 -3.81 -25.87
CA GLU A 149 7.64 -5.21 -25.63
C GLU A 149 8.35 -5.43 -24.29
N TYR A 150 9.29 -4.57 -23.93
CA TYR A 150 10.02 -4.69 -22.65
C TYR A 150 9.14 -4.35 -21.44
N GLY A 151 8.30 -3.34 -21.55
CA GLY A 151 7.32 -3.01 -20.53
C GLY A 151 6.35 -4.18 -20.27
N ALA A 152 5.94 -4.90 -21.30
CA ALA A 152 5.08 -6.07 -21.20
C ALA A 152 5.74 -7.22 -20.42
N VAL A 153 7.03 -7.47 -20.60
CA VAL A 153 7.76 -8.52 -19.88
C VAL A 153 7.71 -8.27 -18.37
N TYR A 154 8.03 -7.06 -17.93
CA TYR A 154 8.01 -6.73 -16.50
C TYR A 154 6.61 -6.64 -15.94
N SER A 155 5.64 -6.12 -16.69
CA SER A 155 4.24 -6.10 -16.28
C SER A 155 3.68 -7.51 -16.09
N ASN A 156 3.98 -8.45 -17.00
CA ASN A 156 3.58 -9.85 -16.87
C ASN A 156 4.24 -10.50 -15.65
N ARG A 157 5.53 -10.24 -15.44
CA ARG A 157 6.25 -10.74 -14.27
C ARG A 157 5.68 -10.21 -12.97
N TYR A 158 5.34 -8.92 -12.92
CA TYR A 158 4.68 -8.28 -11.79
C TYR A 158 3.35 -8.96 -11.46
N GLN A 159 2.47 -9.18 -12.46
CA GLN A 159 1.19 -9.85 -12.27
C GLN A 159 1.35 -11.31 -11.80
N GLU A 160 2.31 -12.04 -12.36
CA GLU A 160 2.62 -13.40 -11.90
C GLU A 160 3.03 -13.43 -10.42
N MET A 161 3.89 -12.49 -10.01
CA MET A 161 4.34 -12.40 -8.63
C MET A 161 3.22 -11.96 -7.68
N LEU A 162 2.34 -11.02 -8.07
CA LEU A 162 1.15 -10.64 -7.32
C LEU A 162 0.23 -11.84 -7.07
N THR A 163 -0.03 -12.65 -8.11
CA THR A 163 -0.86 -13.85 -7.98
C THR A 163 -0.28 -14.85 -6.95
N ARG A 164 1.04 -14.96 -6.91
CA ARG A 164 1.72 -15.81 -5.90
C ARG A 164 1.64 -15.26 -4.49
N LEU A 165 1.65 -13.93 -4.33
CA LEU A 165 1.44 -13.29 -3.04
C LEU A 165 0.03 -13.52 -2.52
N ASP A 166 -0.99 -13.36 -3.37
CA ASP A 166 -2.39 -13.53 -3.02
C ASP A 166 -2.67 -14.94 -2.47
N HIS A 167 -2.17 -15.98 -3.13
CA HIS A 167 -2.35 -17.36 -2.65
C HIS A 167 -1.74 -17.63 -1.27
N ARG A 168 -0.70 -16.95 -0.85
CA ARG A 168 -0.10 -17.11 0.48
C ARG A 168 -0.98 -16.54 1.59
N TYR A 169 -1.83 -15.57 1.28
CA TYR A 169 -2.69 -14.88 2.26
C TYR A 169 -4.11 -15.43 2.33
N GLN A 170 -4.51 -16.23 1.35
CA GLN A 170 -5.83 -16.86 1.33
C GLN A 170 -5.89 -18.16 2.13
N MET A 171 -4.79 -18.62 2.76
CA MET A 171 -4.90 -19.69 3.73
C MET A 171 -5.63 -19.14 4.97
N PRO A 172 -6.90 -19.50 5.19
CA PRO A 172 -7.57 -19.16 6.43
C PRO A 172 -6.74 -19.77 7.55
N THR A 173 -6.39 -18.98 8.55
CA THR A 173 -5.95 -19.51 9.82
C THR A 173 -7.18 -20.25 10.37
N MET A 174 -7.25 -21.55 10.13
CA MET A 174 -8.25 -22.40 10.78
C MET A 174 -7.89 -22.41 12.27
N TYR A 175 -8.54 -21.56 13.01
CA TYR A 175 -8.69 -21.77 14.45
C TYR A 175 -9.55 -23.04 14.57
N ILE A 176 -8.90 -24.16 14.81
CA ILE A 176 -9.57 -25.36 15.30
C ILE A 176 -9.83 -25.08 16.78
N ASP A 177 -10.95 -24.44 17.05
CA ASP A 177 -11.52 -24.39 18.40
C ASP A 177 -12.18 -25.76 18.64
N GLY A 178 -11.33 -26.76 18.81
CA GLY A 178 -11.72 -28.13 19.07
C GLY A 178 -11.54 -28.45 20.52
N GLY A 179 -12.43 -27.92 21.35
CA GLY A 179 -12.69 -28.52 22.65
C GLY A 179 -13.27 -29.92 22.44
N LEU A 180 -12.43 -30.94 22.53
CA LEU A 180 -12.89 -32.30 22.83
C LEU A 180 -13.28 -32.34 24.30
N ASP A 181 -14.56 -32.07 24.59
CA ASP A 181 -15.19 -32.53 25.81
C ASP A 181 -15.46 -34.03 25.66
N ILE A 182 -14.65 -34.84 26.34
CA ILE A 182 -14.91 -36.25 26.64
C ILE A 182 -15.38 -36.34 28.10
#